data_2829184864f06368d092611c1856cbb5
#
_entry.id   2829184864f06368d092611c1856cbb5
#
_cell.length_a   1.000
_cell.length_b   1.000
_cell.length_c   1.000
_cell.angle_alpha   90.00
_cell.angle_beta   90.00
_cell.angle_gamma   90.00
#
_symmetry.space_group_name_H-M   'P 1'
#
loop_
_entity.id
_entity.type
_entity.pdbx_description
1 polymer ?
#
loop_
_entity_poly.entity_id
_entity_poly.type
_entity_poly.pdbx_seq_one_letter_code
_entity_poly.pdbx_strand_id
1 'polypeptide(L)'
;IVLPKALAARADTVARDLTASVVQGCGQFCTNPGLVIGIRSPQFTAFVQQVAGLIGDQAAQTMLNAGTLSSYGNGLQKLLAHPGIEHLAGNPQQGNQAQPQLFKADVSLLINGDAVLQEEVFGPTTVFVEVADQAQLSAALNGLHGQLTATIIGEPADFEQFGELTALLEQKVGRILLNGYPTGVEVCDSMVHGGPYPATSDARGTSVGTLAIDRFLRPVCFQNYPDSLLPEPLKNANPLRIQRLVDGKPSRDAL
;
A
#
# COMPACT_ATOMS: atom_id res chain seq x y z
N ILE A 1 -2.83 -3.17 -9.42
CA ILE A 1 -3.51 -4.04 -10.41
C ILE A 1 -3.77 -3.20 -11.64
N VAL A 2 -3.33 -3.64 -12.82
CA VAL A 2 -3.54 -2.92 -14.07
C VAL A 2 -4.44 -3.75 -14.99
N LEU A 3 -5.60 -3.19 -15.33
CA LEU A 3 -6.66 -3.88 -16.05
C LEU A 3 -6.59 -3.65 -17.57
N PRO A 4 -7.13 -4.58 -18.39
CA PRO A 4 -6.89 -4.62 -19.83
C PRO A 4 -7.38 -3.39 -20.60
N LYS A 5 -8.55 -2.81 -20.25
CA LYS A 5 -9.10 -1.64 -20.96
C LYS A 5 -8.27 -0.39 -20.70
N ALA A 6 -7.75 -0.23 -19.48
CA ALA A 6 -6.83 0.87 -19.15
C ALA A 6 -5.55 0.79 -20.00
N LEU A 7 -4.98 -0.40 -20.16
CA LEU A 7 -3.82 -0.60 -21.03
C LEU A 7 -4.13 -0.32 -22.48
N ALA A 8 -5.30 -0.72 -22.97
CA ALA A 8 -5.72 -0.42 -24.34
C ALA A 8 -5.91 1.08 -24.59
N ALA A 9 -6.39 1.83 -23.57
CA ALA A 9 -6.73 3.24 -23.71
C ALA A 9 -5.53 4.18 -23.44
N ARG A 10 -4.67 3.88 -22.46
CA ARG A 10 -3.68 4.84 -21.94
C ARG A 10 -2.41 4.21 -21.34
N ALA A 11 -1.92 3.11 -21.92
CA ALA A 11 -0.73 2.41 -21.44
C ALA A 11 0.47 3.36 -21.21
N ASP A 12 0.72 4.29 -22.14
CA ASP A 12 1.84 5.25 -22.05
C ASP A 12 1.76 6.16 -20.81
N THR A 13 0.57 6.63 -20.48
CA THR A 13 0.38 7.46 -19.29
C THR A 13 0.56 6.62 -18.03
N VAL A 14 -0.05 5.42 -17.99
CA VAL A 14 0.08 4.51 -16.85
C VAL A 14 1.54 4.12 -16.62
N ALA A 15 2.32 3.86 -17.69
CA ALA A 15 3.74 3.50 -17.59
C ALA A 15 4.59 4.65 -17.01
N ARG A 16 4.38 5.87 -17.50
CA ARG A 16 5.10 7.07 -16.97
C ARG A 16 4.75 7.33 -15.51
N ASP A 17 3.46 7.30 -15.17
CA ASP A 17 2.98 7.61 -13.82
C ASP A 17 3.44 6.53 -12.82
N LEU A 18 3.39 5.24 -13.21
CA LEU A 18 3.91 4.15 -12.41
C LEU A 18 5.41 4.32 -12.15
N THR A 19 6.19 4.59 -13.20
CA THR A 19 7.64 4.79 -13.08
C THR A 19 7.93 5.97 -12.15
N ALA A 20 7.25 7.10 -12.34
CA ALA A 20 7.39 8.27 -11.46
C ALA A 20 7.09 7.94 -10.00
N SER A 21 6.03 7.16 -9.74
CA SER A 21 5.68 6.71 -8.39
C SER A 21 6.73 5.79 -7.78
N VAL A 22 7.27 4.84 -8.55
CA VAL A 22 8.31 3.89 -8.08
C VAL A 22 9.60 4.60 -7.70
N VAL A 23 10.02 5.63 -8.45
CA VAL A 23 11.30 6.31 -8.21
C VAL A 23 11.18 7.53 -7.30
N GLN A 24 9.98 7.99 -6.98
CA GLN A 24 9.74 9.14 -6.13
C GLN A 24 10.45 8.98 -4.79
N GLY A 25 11.23 9.99 -4.38
CA GLY A 25 11.97 9.96 -3.13
C GLY A 25 12.89 8.74 -2.99
N CYS A 26 13.45 8.26 -4.10
CA CYS A 26 14.24 7.03 -4.16
C CYS A 26 13.46 5.80 -3.70
N GLY A 27 12.15 5.74 -3.96
CA GLY A 27 11.26 4.65 -3.54
C GLY A 27 11.10 4.49 -2.04
N GLN A 28 11.51 5.48 -1.23
CA GLN A 28 11.48 5.41 0.24
C GLN A 28 10.12 5.84 0.80
N PHE A 29 9.06 5.23 0.29
CA PHE A 29 7.70 5.40 0.79
C PHE A 29 7.11 4.05 1.19
N CYS A 30 6.41 4.02 2.32
CA CYS A 30 5.70 2.83 2.81
C CYS A 30 4.63 2.31 1.84
N THR A 31 4.23 3.12 0.87
CA THR A 31 3.25 2.78 -0.18
C THR A 31 3.87 2.79 -1.57
N ASN A 32 5.19 2.66 -1.68
CA ASN A 32 5.82 2.49 -2.99
C ASN A 32 5.22 1.29 -3.72
N PRO A 33 4.88 1.38 -5.05
CA PRO A 33 4.29 0.27 -5.79
C PRO A 33 5.26 -0.91 -5.92
N GLY A 34 5.31 -1.79 -4.92
CA GLY A 34 6.21 -2.95 -4.88
C GLY A 34 5.81 -4.10 -5.79
N LEU A 35 4.49 -4.26 -6.02
CA LEU A 35 3.94 -5.29 -6.89
C LEU A 35 3.00 -4.68 -7.94
N VAL A 36 3.12 -5.11 -9.18
CA VAL A 36 2.22 -4.75 -10.28
C VAL A 36 1.69 -6.02 -10.92
N ILE A 37 0.37 -6.24 -10.82
CA ILE A 37 -0.28 -7.43 -11.32
C ILE A 37 -1.15 -7.05 -12.52
N GLY A 38 -1.02 -7.79 -13.63
CA GLY A 38 -1.85 -7.57 -14.81
C GLY A 38 -2.19 -8.85 -15.55
N ILE A 39 -3.29 -8.81 -16.31
CA ILE A 39 -3.77 -9.95 -17.06
C ILE A 39 -2.97 -10.10 -18.36
N ARG A 40 -2.55 -11.32 -18.64
CA ARG A 40 -1.79 -11.69 -19.83
C ARG A 40 -2.45 -11.19 -21.10
N SER A 41 -1.72 -10.38 -21.85
CA SER A 41 -2.14 -9.86 -23.14
C SER A 41 -0.95 -9.25 -23.88
N PRO A 42 -1.01 -9.08 -25.21
CA PRO A 42 0.02 -8.33 -25.94
C PRO A 42 0.22 -6.90 -25.38
N GLN A 43 -0.86 -6.26 -24.93
CA GLN A 43 -0.83 -4.93 -24.32
C GLN A 43 -0.07 -4.93 -22.99
N PHE A 44 -0.29 -5.95 -22.15
CA PHE A 44 0.45 -6.07 -20.88
C PHE A 44 1.93 -6.34 -21.14
N THR A 45 2.26 -7.19 -22.10
CA THR A 45 3.67 -7.44 -22.49
C THR A 45 4.35 -6.15 -22.97
N ALA A 46 3.69 -5.38 -23.83
CA ALA A 46 4.21 -4.10 -24.32
C ALA A 46 4.37 -3.08 -23.18
N PHE A 47 3.41 -3.03 -22.25
CA PHE A 47 3.45 -2.18 -21.06
C PHE A 47 4.65 -2.51 -20.16
N VAL A 48 4.91 -3.79 -19.89
CA VAL A 48 6.09 -4.25 -19.12
C VAL A 48 7.39 -3.78 -19.79
N GLN A 49 7.50 -3.93 -21.10
CA GLN A 49 8.68 -3.50 -21.87
C GLN A 49 8.86 -1.98 -21.81
N GLN A 50 7.78 -1.23 -21.91
CA GLN A 50 7.81 0.22 -21.79
C GLN A 50 8.27 0.70 -20.42
N VAL A 51 7.73 0.12 -19.34
CA VAL A 51 8.17 0.43 -17.97
C VAL A 51 9.64 0.03 -17.78
N ALA A 52 10.08 -1.10 -18.36
CA ALA A 52 11.47 -1.51 -18.31
C ALA A 52 12.41 -0.46 -18.94
N GLY A 53 12.05 0.07 -20.10
CA GLY A 53 12.78 1.18 -20.72
C GLY A 53 12.83 2.42 -19.82
N LEU A 54 11.67 2.84 -19.31
CA LEU A 54 11.58 4.02 -18.44
C LEU A 54 12.37 3.86 -17.13
N ILE A 55 12.37 2.68 -16.52
CA ILE A 55 13.16 2.38 -15.31
C ILE A 55 14.66 2.37 -15.63
N GLY A 56 15.06 1.79 -16.77
CA GLY A 56 16.45 1.75 -17.22
C GLY A 56 17.06 3.13 -17.44
N ASP A 57 16.24 4.09 -17.87
CA ASP A 57 16.64 5.48 -18.11
C ASP A 57 16.72 6.34 -16.82
N GLN A 58 16.25 5.83 -15.67
CA GLN A 58 16.28 6.58 -14.42
C GLN A 58 17.70 6.67 -13.85
N ALA A 59 18.04 7.87 -13.36
CA ALA A 59 19.29 8.08 -12.64
C ALA A 59 19.25 7.45 -11.24
N ALA A 60 20.43 7.04 -10.77
CA ALA A 60 20.62 6.65 -9.38
C ALA A 60 20.33 7.81 -8.43
N GLN A 61 19.79 7.49 -7.25
CA GLN A 61 19.48 8.48 -6.22
C GLN A 61 20.08 8.08 -4.87
N THR A 62 20.35 9.08 -4.04
CA THR A 62 20.88 8.86 -2.70
C THR A 62 19.76 8.50 -1.74
N MET A 63 19.92 7.38 -1.02
CA MET A 63 19.01 6.97 0.05
C MET A 63 19.27 7.72 1.35
N LEU A 64 18.34 7.63 2.28
CA LEU A 64 18.38 8.35 3.56
C LEU A 64 19.69 8.13 4.33
N ASN A 65 20.18 6.91 4.37
CA ASN A 65 21.44 6.55 5.01
C ASN A 65 22.03 5.24 4.44
N ALA A 66 23.26 4.93 4.84
CA ALA A 66 23.96 3.73 4.39
C ALA A 66 23.27 2.42 4.82
N GLY A 67 22.61 2.39 5.98
CA GLY A 67 21.85 1.22 6.45
C GLY A 67 20.66 0.92 5.55
N THR A 68 19.91 1.94 5.15
CA THR A 68 18.77 1.81 4.21
C THR A 68 19.27 1.32 2.85
N LEU A 69 20.36 1.87 2.35
CA LEU A 69 20.97 1.42 1.09
C LEU A 69 21.43 -0.04 1.15
N SER A 70 22.06 -0.45 2.26
CA SER A 70 22.47 -1.84 2.48
C SER A 70 21.27 -2.78 2.52
N SER A 71 20.19 -2.39 3.21
CA SER A 71 18.95 -3.17 3.27
C SER A 71 18.30 -3.32 1.89
N TYR A 72 18.27 -2.24 1.10
CA TYR A 72 17.83 -2.29 -0.29
C TYR A 72 18.66 -3.26 -1.12
N GLY A 73 19.99 -3.15 -1.05
CA GLY A 73 20.90 -4.07 -1.75
C GLY A 73 20.68 -5.55 -1.36
N ASN A 74 20.50 -5.83 -0.08
CA ASN A 74 20.21 -7.19 0.41
C ASN A 74 18.85 -7.71 -0.12
N GLY A 75 17.82 -6.86 -0.18
CA GLY A 75 16.54 -7.20 -0.79
C GLY A 75 16.67 -7.53 -2.27
N LEU A 76 17.41 -6.72 -3.02
CA LEU A 76 17.69 -6.99 -4.43
C LEU A 76 18.42 -8.32 -4.64
N GLN A 77 19.37 -8.66 -3.79
CA GLN A 77 20.08 -9.94 -3.90
C GLN A 77 19.14 -11.14 -3.70
N LYS A 78 18.15 -11.04 -2.80
CA LYS A 78 17.12 -12.07 -2.64
C LYS A 78 16.29 -12.25 -3.92
N LEU A 79 15.86 -11.13 -4.53
CA LEU A 79 15.11 -11.17 -5.79
C LEU A 79 15.95 -11.77 -6.92
N LEU A 80 17.20 -11.33 -7.09
CA LEU A 80 18.13 -11.81 -8.13
C LEU A 80 18.50 -13.29 -8.00
N ALA A 81 18.55 -13.80 -6.77
CA ALA A 81 18.91 -15.20 -6.51
C ALA A 81 17.73 -16.17 -6.68
N HIS A 82 16.50 -15.67 -6.75
CA HIS A 82 15.31 -16.53 -6.78
C HIS A 82 15.02 -17.04 -8.19
N PRO A 83 14.92 -18.38 -8.41
CA PRO A 83 14.78 -18.96 -9.75
C PRO A 83 13.46 -18.61 -10.46
N GLY A 84 12.41 -18.22 -9.71
CA GLY A 84 11.12 -17.80 -10.26
C GLY A 84 11.02 -16.29 -10.51
N ILE A 85 12.13 -15.54 -10.43
CA ILE A 85 12.17 -14.10 -10.63
C ILE A 85 13.18 -13.74 -11.72
N GLU A 86 12.75 -12.98 -12.69
CA GLU A 86 13.55 -12.46 -13.80
C GLU A 86 13.84 -10.98 -13.58
N HIS A 87 15.09 -10.56 -13.73
CA HIS A 87 15.49 -9.15 -13.75
C HIS A 87 15.26 -8.57 -15.14
N LEU A 88 14.42 -7.55 -15.26
CA LEU A 88 14.05 -6.96 -16.54
C LEU A 88 14.79 -5.67 -16.87
N ALA A 89 15.02 -4.81 -15.88
CA ALA A 89 15.66 -3.51 -16.08
C ALA A 89 16.26 -2.96 -14.80
N GLY A 90 17.20 -2.03 -14.97
CA GLY A 90 17.96 -1.37 -13.92
C GLY A 90 19.44 -1.70 -14.03
N ASN A 91 20.28 -0.72 -13.68
CA ASN A 91 21.71 -0.89 -13.69
C ASN A 91 22.22 -1.45 -12.34
N PRO A 92 23.37 -2.12 -12.31
CA PRO A 92 24.01 -2.49 -11.05
C PRO A 92 24.19 -1.29 -10.13
N GLN A 93 24.00 -1.48 -8.84
CA GLN A 93 24.25 -0.43 -7.85
C GLN A 93 25.70 0.05 -7.94
N GLN A 94 25.91 1.35 -7.94
CA GLN A 94 27.22 1.97 -7.95
C GLN A 94 27.40 2.93 -6.77
N GLY A 95 28.44 2.71 -6.00
CA GLY A 95 28.77 3.56 -4.85
C GLY A 95 27.65 3.65 -3.82
N ASN A 96 27.30 4.87 -3.41
CA ASN A 96 26.36 5.16 -2.33
C ASN A 96 24.93 5.47 -2.82
N GLN A 97 24.61 5.13 -4.08
CA GLN A 97 23.32 5.47 -4.69
C GLN A 97 22.54 4.22 -5.06
N ALA A 98 21.24 4.24 -4.80
CA ALA A 98 20.32 3.20 -5.24
C ALA A 98 19.94 3.41 -6.71
N GLN A 99 20.03 2.35 -7.48
CA GLN A 99 19.53 2.29 -8.86
C GLN A 99 18.12 1.72 -8.87
N PRO A 100 17.17 2.33 -9.61
CA PRO A 100 15.87 1.74 -9.82
C PRO A 100 15.96 0.38 -10.50
N GLN A 101 15.09 -0.56 -10.08
CA GLN A 101 15.10 -1.94 -10.54
C GLN A 101 13.69 -2.41 -10.91
N LEU A 102 13.61 -3.21 -11.96
CA LEU A 102 12.38 -3.86 -12.39
C LEU A 102 12.58 -5.36 -12.50
N PHE A 103 11.66 -6.10 -11.91
CA PHE A 103 11.62 -7.56 -11.97
C PHE A 103 10.29 -8.05 -12.52
N LYS A 104 10.29 -9.30 -12.97
CA LYS A 104 9.07 -10.08 -13.25
C LYS A 104 9.14 -11.38 -12.46
N ALA A 105 8.05 -11.74 -11.80
CA ALA A 105 7.95 -12.96 -11.03
C ALA A 105 6.91 -13.91 -11.60
N ASP A 106 7.14 -15.21 -11.40
CA ASP A 106 6.15 -16.23 -11.68
C ASP A 106 4.96 -16.09 -10.73
N VAL A 107 3.76 -16.18 -11.27
CA VAL A 107 2.51 -16.01 -10.49
C VAL A 107 2.35 -17.05 -9.39
N SER A 108 2.94 -18.23 -9.54
CA SER A 108 2.91 -19.27 -8.50
C SER A 108 3.52 -18.80 -7.18
N LEU A 109 4.48 -17.88 -7.21
CA LEU A 109 5.07 -17.30 -6.00
C LEU A 109 4.05 -16.51 -5.18
N LEU A 110 3.17 -15.74 -5.84
CA LEU A 110 2.08 -15.05 -5.14
C LEU A 110 1.02 -16.03 -4.66
N ILE A 111 0.59 -16.96 -5.51
CA ILE A 111 -0.46 -17.94 -5.17
C ILE A 111 -0.04 -18.80 -3.97
N ASN A 112 1.23 -19.19 -3.91
CA ASN A 112 1.77 -20.03 -2.83
C ASN A 112 2.24 -19.22 -1.62
N GLY A 113 2.16 -17.89 -1.63
CA GLY A 113 2.60 -17.03 -0.53
C GLY A 113 4.11 -17.08 -0.29
N ASP A 114 4.91 -17.16 -1.36
CA ASP A 114 6.36 -17.20 -1.24
C ASP A 114 6.91 -15.96 -0.54
N ALA A 115 7.79 -16.17 0.44
CA ALA A 115 8.34 -15.11 1.26
C ALA A 115 9.06 -14.02 0.45
N VAL A 116 9.65 -14.36 -0.69
CA VAL A 116 10.38 -13.41 -1.53
C VAL A 116 9.49 -12.28 -2.07
N LEU A 117 8.19 -12.52 -2.27
CA LEU A 117 7.21 -11.52 -2.70
C LEU A 117 6.37 -10.95 -1.55
N GLN A 118 6.51 -11.48 -0.33
CA GLN A 118 5.84 -11.00 0.87
C GLN A 118 6.73 -10.02 1.67
N GLU A 119 8.05 -10.10 1.50
CA GLU A 119 9.00 -9.21 2.15
C GLU A 119 9.16 -7.91 1.36
N GLU A 120 9.12 -6.78 2.06
CA GLU A 120 9.34 -5.46 1.47
C GLU A 120 10.79 -5.27 1.05
N VAL A 121 11.01 -4.83 -0.19
CA VAL A 121 12.30 -4.29 -0.66
C VAL A 121 12.20 -2.78 -0.68
N PHE A 122 12.62 -2.13 0.40
CA PHE A 122 12.44 -0.70 0.61
C PHE A 122 13.39 0.14 -0.24
N GLY A 123 12.89 0.65 -1.35
CA GLY A 123 13.65 1.42 -2.34
C GLY A 123 12.98 1.45 -3.72
N PRO A 124 13.63 2.00 -4.75
CA PRO A 124 13.03 2.21 -6.05
C PRO A 124 12.96 0.90 -6.85
N THR A 125 12.13 -0.02 -6.41
CA THR A 125 11.98 -1.35 -7.02
C THR A 125 10.51 -1.72 -7.16
N THR A 126 10.18 -2.44 -8.25
CA THR A 126 8.86 -3.02 -8.45
C THR A 126 8.97 -4.37 -9.15
N VAL A 127 8.03 -5.27 -8.84
CA VAL A 127 7.96 -6.63 -9.42
C VAL A 127 6.65 -6.78 -10.18
N PHE A 128 6.74 -7.13 -11.44
CA PHE A 128 5.58 -7.43 -12.28
C PHE A 128 5.18 -8.89 -12.15
N VAL A 129 3.88 -9.15 -12.06
CA VAL A 129 3.31 -10.50 -12.06
C VAL A 129 2.21 -10.57 -13.11
N GLU A 130 2.36 -11.48 -14.05
CA GLU A 130 1.39 -11.75 -15.10
C GLU A 130 0.48 -12.88 -14.69
N VAL A 131 -0.84 -12.66 -14.72
CA VAL A 131 -1.86 -13.66 -14.46
C VAL A 131 -2.60 -14.03 -15.75
N ALA A 132 -3.03 -15.27 -15.89
CA ALA A 132 -3.70 -15.75 -17.09
C ALA A 132 -5.09 -15.13 -17.30
N ASP A 133 -5.84 -14.98 -16.21
CA ASP A 133 -7.24 -14.57 -16.20
C ASP A 133 -7.66 -14.02 -14.81
N GLN A 134 -8.94 -13.68 -14.68
CA GLN A 134 -9.52 -13.16 -13.44
C GLN A 134 -9.45 -14.17 -12.28
N ALA A 135 -9.65 -15.47 -12.55
CA ALA A 135 -9.58 -16.48 -11.51
C ALA A 135 -8.17 -16.60 -10.92
N GLN A 136 -7.15 -16.54 -11.79
CA GLN A 136 -5.76 -16.54 -11.35
C GLN A 136 -5.37 -15.22 -10.65
N LEU A 137 -5.94 -14.08 -11.09
CA LEU A 137 -5.79 -12.81 -10.38
C LEU A 137 -6.33 -12.91 -8.96
N SER A 138 -7.53 -13.43 -8.78
CA SER A 138 -8.14 -13.63 -7.45
C SER A 138 -7.31 -14.60 -6.59
N ALA A 139 -6.80 -15.68 -7.17
CA ALA A 139 -5.91 -16.61 -6.47
C ALA A 139 -4.60 -15.95 -6.02
N ALA A 140 -3.97 -15.15 -6.89
CA ALA A 140 -2.75 -14.41 -6.56
C ALA A 140 -2.99 -13.39 -5.43
N LEU A 141 -4.09 -12.65 -5.48
CA LEU A 141 -4.45 -11.68 -4.43
C LEU A 141 -4.78 -12.37 -3.10
N ASN A 142 -5.39 -13.55 -3.13
CA ASN A 142 -5.63 -14.33 -1.92
C ASN A 142 -4.32 -14.81 -1.26
N GLY A 143 -3.29 -15.09 -2.04
CA GLY A 143 -1.96 -15.46 -1.53
C GLY A 143 -1.18 -14.31 -0.91
N LEU A 144 -1.54 -13.06 -1.18
CA LEU A 144 -0.89 -11.89 -0.56
C LEU A 144 -1.21 -11.78 0.93
N HIS A 145 -0.19 -11.43 1.70
CA HIS A 145 -0.36 -10.94 3.07
C HIS A 145 -1.01 -9.56 3.09
N GLY A 146 -1.35 -9.05 4.28
CA GLY A 146 -1.89 -7.71 4.45
C GLY A 146 -0.96 -6.63 3.88
N GLN A 147 -1.54 -5.64 3.19
CA GLN A 147 -0.84 -4.52 2.55
C GLN A 147 -1.42 -3.19 3.06
N LEU A 148 -0.66 -2.11 2.96
CA LEU A 148 -1.16 -0.77 3.31
C LEU A 148 -2.16 -0.27 2.28
N THR A 149 -1.86 -0.47 0.99
CA THR A 149 -2.67 0.05 -0.10
C THR A 149 -2.76 -0.91 -1.27
N ALA A 150 -3.85 -0.81 -2.02
CA ALA A 150 -3.94 -1.34 -3.37
C ALA A 150 -4.53 -0.31 -4.30
N THR A 151 -4.03 -0.27 -5.53
CA THR A 151 -4.58 0.55 -6.61
C THR A 151 -5.12 -0.34 -7.71
N ILE A 152 -6.32 -0.02 -8.20
CA ILE A 152 -6.87 -0.59 -9.43
C ILE A 152 -6.77 0.48 -10.52
N ILE A 153 -5.99 0.21 -11.55
CA ILE A 153 -5.90 1.05 -12.75
C ILE A 153 -6.83 0.43 -13.79
N GLY A 154 -7.91 1.11 -14.12
CA GLY A 154 -8.98 0.59 -14.98
C GLY A 154 -9.76 1.69 -15.67
N GLU A 155 -10.56 1.30 -16.66
CA GLU A 155 -11.61 2.09 -17.29
C GLU A 155 -12.99 1.65 -16.76
N PRO A 156 -14.07 2.41 -16.95
CA PRO A 156 -15.40 2.03 -16.45
C PRO A 156 -15.81 0.59 -16.76
N ALA A 157 -15.55 0.13 -17.99
CA ALA A 157 -15.86 -1.25 -18.40
C ALA A 157 -14.98 -2.31 -17.72
N ASP A 158 -13.78 -1.96 -17.26
CA ASP A 158 -12.98 -2.83 -16.41
C ASP A 158 -13.61 -2.98 -15.03
N PHE A 159 -14.07 -1.88 -14.43
CA PHE A 159 -14.69 -1.90 -13.10
C PHE A 159 -15.99 -2.69 -13.07
N GLU A 160 -16.76 -2.68 -14.17
CA GLU A 160 -17.94 -3.53 -14.33
C GLU A 160 -17.56 -5.01 -14.41
N GLN A 161 -16.53 -5.35 -15.19
CA GLN A 161 -16.08 -6.72 -15.38
C GLN A 161 -15.40 -7.30 -14.14
N PHE A 162 -14.60 -6.49 -13.41
CA PHE A 162 -13.78 -6.91 -12.29
C PHE A 162 -14.30 -6.39 -10.94
N GLY A 163 -15.61 -6.14 -10.82
CA GLY A 163 -16.22 -5.54 -9.62
C GLY A 163 -15.97 -6.30 -8.31
N GLU A 164 -15.78 -7.61 -8.38
CA GLU A 164 -15.47 -8.45 -7.20
C GLU A 164 -14.08 -8.16 -6.58
N LEU A 165 -13.16 -7.52 -7.32
CA LEU A 165 -11.83 -7.18 -6.80
C LEU A 165 -11.91 -6.29 -5.55
N THR A 166 -12.88 -5.37 -5.50
CA THR A 166 -13.04 -4.48 -4.36
C THR A 166 -13.27 -5.26 -3.07
N ALA A 167 -14.22 -6.21 -3.07
CA ALA A 167 -14.54 -7.02 -1.89
C ALA A 167 -13.35 -7.89 -1.43
N LEU A 168 -12.54 -8.37 -2.38
CA LEU A 168 -11.32 -9.10 -2.05
C LEU A 168 -10.25 -8.18 -1.45
N LEU A 169 -10.05 -6.99 -2.02
CA LEU A 169 -9.05 -6.04 -1.56
C LEU A 169 -9.40 -5.43 -0.19
N GLU A 170 -10.68 -5.26 0.14
CA GLU A 170 -11.12 -4.85 1.48
C GLU A 170 -10.57 -5.75 2.59
N GLN A 171 -10.32 -7.02 2.31
CA GLN A 171 -9.75 -7.97 3.25
C GLN A 171 -8.21 -7.94 3.28
N LYS A 172 -7.57 -7.29 2.33
CA LYS A 172 -6.12 -7.33 2.13
C LYS A 172 -5.41 -6.01 2.40
N VAL A 173 -6.13 -4.88 2.31
CA VAL A 173 -5.47 -3.56 2.39
C VAL A 173 -6.25 -2.60 3.28
N GLY A 174 -5.54 -1.57 3.77
CA GLY A 174 -6.17 -0.49 4.55
C GLY A 174 -6.75 0.62 3.68
N ARG A 175 -6.28 0.79 2.43
CA ARG A 175 -6.75 1.84 1.52
C ARG A 175 -6.78 1.33 0.09
N ILE A 176 -7.92 1.47 -0.57
CA ILE A 176 -8.13 1.11 -1.98
C ILE A 176 -8.21 2.39 -2.80
N LEU A 177 -7.45 2.46 -3.89
CA LEU A 177 -7.44 3.59 -4.83
C LEU A 177 -7.91 3.14 -6.21
N LEU A 178 -8.58 4.03 -6.91
CA LEU A 178 -8.88 3.88 -8.33
C LEU A 178 -8.10 4.92 -9.13
N ASN A 179 -7.35 4.46 -10.14
CA ASN A 179 -6.62 5.32 -11.09
C ASN A 179 -5.69 6.35 -10.43
N GLY A 180 -5.13 6.04 -9.27
CA GLY A 180 -4.21 6.90 -8.54
C GLY A 180 -3.04 6.11 -7.96
N TYR A 181 -1.98 6.82 -7.59
CA TYR A 181 -0.84 6.20 -6.91
C TYR A 181 -0.81 6.61 -5.44
N PRO A 182 -0.47 5.67 -4.53
CA PRO A 182 -0.66 5.87 -3.09
C PRO A 182 0.45 6.67 -2.41
N THR A 183 1.42 7.20 -3.14
CA THR A 183 2.60 7.93 -2.63
C THR A 183 2.29 9.28 -2.02
N GLY A 184 1.19 9.42 -1.36
CA GLY A 184 0.80 10.61 -0.62
C GLY A 184 -0.38 10.29 0.25
N VAL A 185 -0.48 10.99 1.39
CA VAL A 185 -1.61 10.91 2.31
C VAL A 185 -2.07 12.31 2.65
N GLU A 186 -3.39 12.50 2.70
CA GLU A 186 -4.01 13.70 3.20
C GLU A 186 -4.38 13.51 4.67
N VAL A 187 -4.18 14.53 5.51
CA VAL A 187 -4.57 14.50 6.92
C VAL A 187 -6.03 14.89 7.01
N CYS A 188 -6.91 13.91 7.07
CA CYS A 188 -8.37 14.10 7.19
C CYS A 188 -8.99 12.98 8.05
N ASP A 189 -10.27 13.13 8.39
CA ASP A 189 -10.99 12.19 9.26
C ASP A 189 -11.20 10.82 8.62
N SER A 190 -11.25 10.74 7.30
CA SER A 190 -11.45 9.49 6.57
C SER A 190 -10.14 8.81 6.15
N MET A 191 -8.97 9.39 6.45
CA MET A 191 -7.69 8.78 6.08
C MET A 191 -7.41 7.55 6.90
N VAL A 192 -7.14 6.44 6.21
CA VAL A 192 -6.61 5.22 6.81
C VAL A 192 -5.26 4.91 6.19
N HIS A 193 -4.21 5.00 7.00
CA HIS A 193 -2.88 4.47 6.68
C HIS A 193 -2.58 3.34 7.67
N GLY A 194 -3.03 2.16 7.31
CA GLY A 194 -3.03 0.96 8.12
C GLY A 194 -3.29 -0.25 7.23
N GLY A 195 -3.86 -1.32 7.77
CA GLY A 195 -4.20 -2.52 7.02
C GLY A 195 -4.08 -3.78 7.88
N PRO A 196 -4.44 -4.95 7.32
CA PRO A 196 -4.29 -6.22 8.02
C PRO A 196 -2.82 -6.54 8.28
N TYR A 197 -2.55 -7.33 9.32
CA TYR A 197 -1.19 -7.84 9.56
C TYR A 197 -0.67 -8.59 8.30
N PRO A 198 0.60 -8.42 7.91
CA PRO A 198 1.69 -7.70 8.59
C PRO A 198 1.84 -6.22 8.17
N ALA A 199 0.92 -5.63 7.41
CA ALA A 199 1.01 -4.22 7.00
C ALA A 199 1.09 -3.28 8.20
N THR A 200 0.42 -3.63 9.31
CA THR A 200 0.53 -2.94 10.59
C THR A 200 0.40 -3.92 11.75
N SER A 201 0.97 -3.55 12.89
CA SER A 201 0.85 -4.29 14.16
C SER A 201 -0.51 -4.09 14.85
N ASP A 202 -1.25 -3.03 14.51
CA ASP A 202 -2.62 -2.78 14.99
C ASP A 202 -3.54 -2.46 13.79
N ALA A 203 -4.25 -3.49 13.33
CA ALA A 203 -5.14 -3.40 12.17
C ALA A 203 -6.41 -2.55 12.42
N ARG A 204 -6.70 -2.16 13.65
CA ARG A 204 -7.89 -1.36 14.01
C ARG A 204 -7.66 0.14 13.94
N GLY A 205 -6.41 0.56 13.80
CA GLY A 205 -6.03 1.96 13.83
C GLY A 205 -5.48 2.46 12.51
N THR A 206 -5.21 3.75 12.48
CA THR A 206 -4.48 4.42 11.39
C THR A 206 -3.24 5.11 11.96
N SER A 207 -2.15 5.20 11.18
CA SER A 207 -0.95 5.95 11.57
C SER A 207 -0.94 7.39 11.05
N VAL A 208 -1.86 7.76 10.17
CA VAL A 208 -2.01 9.10 9.59
C VAL A 208 -3.48 9.47 9.56
N GLY A 209 -3.77 10.76 9.62
CA GLY A 209 -5.12 11.29 9.67
C GLY A 209 -5.53 11.69 11.09
N THR A 210 -6.70 12.28 11.23
CA THR A 210 -7.19 12.83 12.49
C THR A 210 -7.33 11.76 13.58
N LEU A 211 -7.74 10.55 13.20
CA LEU A 211 -7.94 9.43 14.14
C LEU A 211 -6.62 8.71 14.54
N ALA A 212 -5.48 9.14 14.03
CA ALA A 212 -4.19 8.54 14.40
C ALA A 212 -3.89 8.68 15.91
N ILE A 213 -4.49 9.67 16.58
CA ILE A 213 -4.36 9.89 18.01
C ILE A 213 -4.87 8.71 18.84
N ASP A 214 -5.85 7.96 18.36
CA ASP A 214 -6.47 6.83 19.08
C ASP A 214 -5.45 5.75 19.44
N ARG A 215 -4.37 5.63 18.68
CA ARG A 215 -3.27 4.69 18.96
C ARG A 215 -2.49 5.03 20.24
N PHE A 216 -2.59 6.26 20.70
CA PHE A 216 -1.90 6.78 21.89
C PHE A 216 -2.83 6.95 23.08
N LEU A 217 -4.12 6.63 22.92
CA LEU A 217 -5.14 6.75 23.95
C LEU A 217 -5.49 5.37 24.52
N ARG A 218 -5.90 5.37 25.78
CA ARG A 218 -6.52 4.22 26.42
C ARG A 218 -7.72 4.66 27.25
N PRO A 219 -8.78 3.87 27.33
CA PRO A 219 -9.92 4.16 28.17
C PRO A 219 -9.55 4.02 29.66
N VAL A 220 -10.18 4.86 30.51
CA VAL A 220 -10.13 4.75 31.95
C VAL A 220 -11.56 4.80 32.45
N CYS A 221 -11.94 3.85 33.30
CA CYS A 221 -13.25 3.80 33.94
C CYS A 221 -13.16 4.36 35.38
N PHE A 222 -14.11 5.20 35.74
CA PHE A 222 -14.33 5.66 37.13
C PHE A 222 -15.61 5.00 37.64
N GLN A 223 -15.50 4.18 38.69
CA GLN A 223 -16.65 3.48 39.28
C GLN A 223 -16.82 3.90 40.75
N ASN A 224 -18.05 4.26 41.16
CA ASN A 224 -18.35 4.74 42.50
C ASN A 224 -17.50 5.96 42.93
N TYR A 225 -17.13 6.78 41.94
CA TYR A 225 -16.26 7.92 42.17
C TYR A 225 -17.08 9.18 42.45
N PRO A 226 -16.80 9.92 43.55
CA PRO A 226 -17.53 11.14 43.85
C PRO A 226 -17.36 12.20 42.75
N ASP A 227 -18.44 12.89 42.37
CA ASP A 227 -18.41 13.94 41.35
C ASP A 227 -17.37 15.02 41.61
N SER A 228 -17.18 15.38 42.92
CA SER A 228 -16.18 16.38 43.34
C SER A 228 -14.74 16.02 42.97
N LEU A 229 -14.43 14.73 42.86
CA LEU A 229 -13.10 14.20 42.56
C LEU A 229 -12.92 13.83 41.07
N LEU A 230 -13.99 13.83 40.27
CA LEU A 230 -13.90 13.55 38.84
C LEU A 230 -13.14 14.66 38.12
N PRO A 231 -12.38 14.33 37.07
CA PRO A 231 -11.83 15.34 36.17
C PRO A 231 -12.95 16.15 35.50
N GLU A 232 -12.68 17.40 35.22
CA GLU A 232 -13.66 18.37 34.73
C GLU A 232 -14.53 17.89 33.56
N PRO A 233 -13.97 17.18 32.53
CA PRO A 233 -14.76 16.63 31.41
C PRO A 233 -15.81 15.60 31.83
N LEU A 234 -15.66 14.97 33.01
CA LEU A 234 -16.55 13.89 33.48
C LEU A 234 -17.50 14.35 34.59
N LYS A 235 -17.41 15.60 35.06
CA LYS A 235 -18.32 16.13 36.10
C LYS A 235 -19.77 16.14 35.64
N ASN A 236 -20.71 15.83 36.52
CA ASN A 236 -22.14 15.80 36.23
C ASN A 236 -22.63 17.11 35.59
N ALA A 237 -22.14 18.26 36.07
CA ALA A 237 -22.51 19.57 35.55
C ALA A 237 -22.05 19.86 34.12
N ASN A 238 -21.19 19.05 33.55
CA ASN A 238 -20.60 19.26 32.22
C ASN A 238 -20.11 20.70 31.96
N PRO A 239 -19.20 21.23 32.79
CA PRO A 239 -18.81 22.65 32.74
C PRO A 239 -18.18 23.03 31.38
N LEU A 240 -17.58 22.09 30.68
CA LEU A 240 -16.96 22.25 29.33
C LEU A 240 -17.97 22.15 28.18
N ARG A 241 -19.24 21.80 28.47
CA ARG A 241 -20.30 21.62 27.48
C ARG A 241 -19.89 20.67 26.34
N ILE A 242 -19.03 19.67 26.60
CA ILE A 242 -18.60 18.69 25.65
C ILE A 242 -19.71 17.66 25.39
N GLN A 243 -19.71 17.08 24.23
CA GLN A 243 -20.64 16.01 23.90
C GLN A 243 -20.20 14.72 24.61
N ARG A 244 -21.12 14.09 25.34
CA ARG A 244 -20.94 12.85 26.07
C ARG A 244 -22.00 11.83 25.66
N LEU A 245 -21.73 10.56 25.92
CA LEU A 245 -22.77 9.52 25.89
C LEU A 245 -23.30 9.30 27.30
N VAL A 246 -24.58 9.57 27.50
CA VAL A 246 -25.29 9.31 28.75
C VAL A 246 -26.33 8.26 28.51
N ASP A 247 -26.22 7.11 29.14
CA ASP A 247 -27.07 5.93 28.89
C ASP A 247 -27.19 5.59 27.42
N GLY A 248 -26.08 5.69 26.70
CA GLY A 248 -26.00 5.41 25.26
C GLY A 248 -26.56 6.50 24.34
N LYS A 249 -26.98 7.66 24.85
CA LYS A 249 -27.50 8.78 24.07
C LYS A 249 -26.53 9.95 24.10
N PRO A 250 -26.25 10.58 22.92
CA PRO A 250 -25.45 11.80 22.87
C PRO A 250 -26.16 12.94 23.65
N SER A 251 -25.44 13.61 24.55
CA SER A 251 -25.95 14.78 25.29
C SER A 251 -24.83 15.75 25.60
N ARG A 252 -25.18 17.04 25.72
CA ARG A 252 -24.34 18.10 26.25
C ARG A 252 -24.86 18.67 27.58
N ASP A 253 -25.95 18.11 28.06
CA ASP A 253 -26.60 18.56 29.28
C ASP A 253 -25.84 18.08 30.52
N ALA A 254 -26.15 18.72 31.67
CA ALA A 254 -25.79 18.18 32.98
C ALA A 254 -26.56 16.87 33.24
N LEU A 255 -26.01 16.03 34.10
CA LEU A 255 -26.66 14.82 34.60
C LEU A 255 -27.55 15.12 35.81
#